data_c640c0df532f1cffa188c0251f0c59f6
#
_entry.id   c640c0df532f1cffa188c0251f0c59f6
#
_cell.length_a   1.000
_cell.length_b   1.000
_cell.length_c   1.000
_cell.angle_alpha   90.00
_cell.angle_beta   90.00
_cell.angle_gamma   90.00
#
_symmetry.space_group_name_H-M   'P 1'
#
loop_
_entity.id
_entity.type
_entity.pdbx_description
1 polymer ?
#
loop_
_entity_poly.entity_id
_entity_poly.type
_entity_poly.pdbx_seq_one_letter_code
_entity_poly.pdbx_strand_id
1 'polypeptide(L)'
;MCIRDRVLPHKDHFRDRVIQIDPGKTHTLVEKMKVKNSAAVLEIQIDQHDPKLRVSLMVLDNALQPLFYNDLRTRQQLGYIVNSGMTELEKTLGMIFMVQSGKYDAVTLEQRIQEFLPGFLNTLAEMPEEELETLKESVINSKLQKSTSLSAEAGRLYNIAFEHDAHFDYNSEEIEAVEKLTIEDLRRLIRNYLIPERRRTLSMRMVGQEHQTGPVLGSRITSVADFKKNHPCPGSCLP
;
A
#
# COMPACT_ATOMS: atom_id res chain seq x y z
N MET A 1 6.00 -33.23 24.77
CA MET A 1 6.98 -32.22 25.18
C MET A 1 6.20 -30.94 25.39
N CYS A 2 5.94 -30.56 26.65
CA CYS A 2 5.22 -29.33 26.94
C CYS A 2 6.21 -28.17 26.72
N ILE A 3 6.05 -27.43 25.67
CA ILE A 3 6.69 -26.12 25.50
C ILE A 3 6.04 -25.24 26.56
N ARG A 4 6.76 -24.92 27.60
CA ARG A 4 6.32 -23.93 28.58
C ARG A 4 6.59 -22.59 27.98
N ASP A 5 5.56 -22.03 27.35
CA ASP A 5 5.63 -20.72 26.77
C ASP A 5 5.71 -19.68 27.87
N ARG A 6 6.91 -19.18 28.09
CA ARG A 6 7.06 -17.93 28.81
C ARG A 6 6.58 -16.84 27.86
N VAL A 7 5.68 -16.00 28.35
CA VAL A 7 5.41 -14.73 27.68
C VAL A 7 6.74 -14.00 27.58
N LEU A 8 7.22 -13.80 26.36
CA LEU A 8 8.43 -13.03 26.12
C LEU A 8 8.16 -11.58 26.53
N PRO A 9 9.11 -10.91 27.19
CA PRO A 9 9.03 -9.47 27.38
C PRO A 9 8.85 -8.79 26.03
N HIS A 10 8.06 -7.73 25.95
CA HIS A 10 7.76 -7.01 24.73
C HIS A 10 8.99 -6.62 23.90
N LYS A 11 10.10 -6.30 24.57
CA LYS A 11 11.41 -6.00 23.96
C LYS A 11 12.06 -7.19 23.23
N ASP A 12 11.64 -8.42 23.55
CA ASP A 12 12.17 -9.66 22.97
C ASP A 12 11.25 -10.20 21.84
N HIS A 13 10.14 -9.51 21.56
CA HIS A 13 9.28 -9.84 20.42
C HIS A 13 10.03 -9.52 19.13
N PHE A 14 10.11 -10.50 18.23
CA PHE A 14 10.60 -10.25 16.90
C PHE A 14 9.57 -9.39 16.14
N ARG A 15 10.02 -8.26 15.62
CA ARG A 15 9.23 -7.40 14.74
C ARG A 15 10.07 -7.07 13.52
N ASP A 16 9.45 -7.05 12.37
CA ASP A 16 10.10 -6.57 11.16
C ASP A 16 10.37 -5.06 11.27
N ARG A 17 11.44 -4.62 10.64
CA ARG A 17 11.80 -3.19 10.61
C ARG A 17 11.44 -2.61 9.27
N VAL A 18 10.61 -1.58 9.28
CA VAL A 18 10.26 -0.84 8.08
C VAL A 18 11.22 0.35 7.91
N ILE A 19 11.90 0.38 6.77
CA ILE A 19 12.74 1.52 6.40
C ILE A 19 11.85 2.70 6.05
N GLN A 20 12.11 3.85 6.62
CA GLN A 20 11.43 5.08 6.24
C GLN A 20 12.15 5.73 5.06
N ILE A 21 11.43 5.89 3.95
CA ILE A 21 11.92 6.63 2.77
C ILE A 21 11.73 8.13 3.02
N ASP A 22 12.70 8.94 2.61
CA ASP A 22 12.59 10.39 2.72
C ASP A 22 11.51 10.96 1.78
N PRO A 23 10.80 12.03 2.19
CA PRO A 23 9.82 12.70 1.32
C PRO A 23 10.42 13.14 -0.01
N GLY A 24 9.68 12.94 -1.11
CA GLY A 24 10.11 13.27 -2.47
C GLY A 24 11.18 12.34 -3.04
N LYS A 25 11.56 11.28 -2.33
CA LYS A 25 12.56 10.32 -2.82
C LYS A 25 11.91 9.08 -3.44
N THR A 26 12.55 8.61 -4.50
CA THR A 26 12.22 7.36 -5.17
C THR A 26 13.44 6.46 -5.18
N HIS A 27 13.27 5.22 -4.76
CA HIS A 27 14.29 4.18 -4.85
C HIS A 27 13.78 3.07 -5.75
N THR A 28 14.62 2.61 -6.69
CA THR A 28 14.24 1.58 -7.66
C THR A 28 15.12 0.35 -7.54
N LEU A 29 14.49 -0.79 -7.28
CA LEU A 29 15.08 -2.12 -7.39
C LEU A 29 14.79 -2.70 -8.77
N VAL A 30 15.79 -3.25 -9.43
CA VAL A 30 15.64 -3.89 -10.76
C VAL A 30 16.19 -5.29 -10.70
N GLU A 31 15.34 -6.27 -10.96
CA GLU A 31 15.70 -7.68 -11.00
C GLU A 31 15.44 -8.29 -12.37
N LYS A 32 16.43 -9.00 -12.92
CA LYS A 32 16.29 -9.74 -14.18
C LYS A 32 15.68 -11.10 -13.90
N MET A 33 14.55 -11.38 -14.56
CA MET A 33 13.81 -12.62 -14.35
C MET A 33 14.19 -13.68 -15.39
N LYS A 34 13.97 -14.96 -15.03
CA LYS A 34 14.16 -16.10 -15.95
C LYS A 34 12.89 -16.43 -16.75
N VAL A 35 11.87 -15.61 -16.67
CA VAL A 35 10.59 -15.75 -17.39
C VAL A 35 10.42 -14.65 -18.43
N LYS A 36 9.50 -14.81 -19.37
CA LYS A 36 9.24 -13.79 -20.41
C LYS A 36 8.55 -12.55 -19.87
N ASN A 37 7.65 -12.73 -18.89
CA ASN A 37 6.83 -11.65 -18.36
C ASN A 37 7.69 -10.63 -17.61
N SER A 38 7.36 -9.36 -17.79
CA SER A 38 7.84 -8.27 -16.94
C SER A 38 6.75 -7.80 -15.99
N ALA A 39 7.15 -7.23 -14.87
CA ALA A 39 6.24 -6.57 -13.94
C ALA A 39 6.86 -5.29 -13.39
N ALA A 40 5.99 -4.32 -13.08
CA ALA A 40 6.33 -3.14 -12.31
C ALA A 40 5.45 -3.09 -11.06
N VAL A 41 6.07 -2.86 -9.93
CA VAL A 41 5.41 -2.62 -8.65
C VAL A 41 5.88 -1.26 -8.15
N LEU A 42 4.93 -0.40 -7.85
CA LEU A 42 5.17 0.89 -7.23
C LEU A 42 4.51 0.91 -5.86
N GLU A 43 5.28 1.12 -4.81
CA GLU A 43 4.78 1.31 -3.47
C GLU A 43 4.99 2.77 -3.04
N ILE A 44 3.96 3.38 -2.51
CA ILE A 44 4.01 4.70 -1.90
C ILE A 44 3.85 4.51 -0.40
N GLN A 45 4.94 4.73 0.33
CA GLN A 45 4.93 4.71 1.78
C GLN A 45 4.24 5.98 2.30
N ILE A 46 3.28 5.81 3.19
CA ILE A 46 2.50 6.92 3.75
C ILE A 46 3.09 7.35 5.09
N ASP A 47 2.64 6.74 6.18
CA ASP A 47 3.13 7.04 7.53
C ASP A 47 2.79 5.91 8.49
N GLN A 48 3.16 6.08 9.76
CA GLN A 48 2.73 5.15 10.80
C GLN A 48 1.22 5.19 10.99
N HIS A 49 0.70 4.08 11.47
CA HIS A 49 -0.72 3.89 11.70
C HIS A 49 -1.29 4.97 12.63
N ASP A 50 -2.22 5.73 12.09
CA ASP A 50 -3.17 6.59 12.77
C ASP A 50 -4.56 6.16 12.30
N PRO A 51 -5.55 5.94 13.19
CA PRO A 51 -6.87 5.44 12.80
C PRO A 51 -7.54 6.29 11.72
N LYS A 52 -7.44 7.61 11.81
CA LYS A 52 -8.02 8.51 10.83
C LYS A 52 -7.30 8.43 9.47
N LEU A 53 -5.98 8.36 9.48
CA LEU A 53 -5.17 8.20 8.28
C LEU A 53 -5.48 6.87 7.60
N ARG A 54 -5.59 5.80 8.39
CA ARG A 54 -5.90 4.46 7.88
C ARG A 54 -7.27 4.41 7.21
N VAL A 55 -8.32 4.92 7.83
CA VAL A 55 -9.66 4.93 7.21
C VAL A 55 -9.72 5.85 6.00
N SER A 56 -8.97 6.96 6.00
CA SER A 56 -8.83 7.81 4.82
C SER A 56 -8.22 7.04 3.64
N LEU A 57 -7.20 6.21 3.88
CA LEU A 57 -6.61 5.34 2.87
C LEU A 57 -7.59 4.26 2.40
N MET A 58 -8.39 3.68 3.29
CA MET A 58 -9.40 2.68 2.91
C MET A 58 -10.46 3.26 1.97
N VAL A 59 -10.94 4.47 2.26
CA VAL A 59 -11.91 5.16 1.39
C VAL A 59 -11.26 5.52 0.05
N LEU A 60 -10.02 6.00 0.08
CA LEU A 60 -9.25 6.30 -1.14
C LEU A 60 -9.01 5.05 -1.97
N ASP A 61 -8.69 3.91 -1.36
CA ASP A 61 -8.46 2.64 -2.03
C ASP A 61 -9.73 2.13 -2.74
N ASN A 62 -10.90 2.27 -2.11
CA ASN A 62 -12.17 1.94 -2.73
C ASN A 62 -12.46 2.78 -4.00
N ALA A 63 -12.07 4.03 -4.02
CA ALA A 63 -12.17 4.87 -5.22
C ALA A 63 -11.13 4.49 -6.28
N LEU A 64 -9.92 4.13 -5.85
CA LEU A 64 -8.77 3.88 -6.70
C LEU A 64 -8.89 2.58 -7.50
N GLN A 65 -9.22 1.47 -6.84
CA GLN A 65 -9.14 0.13 -7.45
C GLN A 65 -9.92 0.01 -8.77
N PRO A 66 -11.20 0.42 -8.85
CA PRO A 66 -11.95 0.33 -10.10
C PRO A 66 -11.36 1.21 -11.20
N LEU A 67 -10.92 2.41 -10.87
CA LEU A 67 -10.36 3.35 -11.84
C LEU A 67 -9.02 2.86 -12.39
N PHE A 68 -8.14 2.36 -11.53
CA PHE A 68 -6.85 1.81 -11.89
C PHE A 68 -7.02 0.56 -12.78
N TYR A 69 -7.88 -0.36 -12.38
CA TYR A 69 -8.16 -1.56 -13.15
C TYR A 69 -8.78 -1.23 -14.52
N ASN A 70 -9.79 -0.37 -14.56
CA ASN A 70 -10.46 -0.02 -15.80
C ASN A 70 -9.52 0.70 -16.78
N ASP A 71 -8.68 1.59 -16.29
CA ASP A 71 -7.73 2.29 -17.15
C ASP A 71 -6.63 1.34 -17.66
N LEU A 72 -5.86 0.71 -16.78
CA LEU A 72 -4.66 -0.01 -17.18
C LEU A 72 -4.98 -1.41 -17.75
N ARG A 73 -6.00 -2.08 -17.20
CA ARG A 73 -6.38 -3.44 -17.64
C ARG A 73 -7.34 -3.43 -18.83
N THR A 74 -8.42 -2.62 -18.74
CA THR A 74 -9.49 -2.68 -19.73
C THR A 74 -9.20 -1.78 -20.92
N ARG A 75 -8.88 -0.51 -20.69
CA ARG A 75 -8.67 0.48 -21.74
C ARG A 75 -7.29 0.33 -22.41
N GLN A 76 -6.23 0.26 -21.63
CA GLN A 76 -4.86 0.17 -22.15
C GLN A 76 -4.40 -1.26 -22.45
N GLN A 77 -5.06 -2.28 -21.92
CA GLN A 77 -4.74 -3.70 -22.10
C GLN A 77 -3.27 -4.03 -21.80
N LEU A 78 -2.72 -3.45 -20.73
CA LEU A 78 -1.30 -3.57 -20.42
C LEU A 78 -0.91 -4.99 -20.04
N GLY A 79 -1.78 -5.74 -19.32
CA GLY A 79 -1.43 -7.09 -18.91
C GLY A 79 -2.57 -7.84 -18.23
N TYR A 80 -2.28 -9.07 -17.79
CA TYR A 80 -3.27 -9.90 -17.12
C TYR A 80 -3.44 -9.52 -15.64
N ILE A 81 -2.36 -9.23 -14.96
CA ILE A 81 -2.39 -8.79 -13.57
C ILE A 81 -2.25 -7.26 -13.55
N VAL A 82 -3.30 -6.60 -13.12
CA VAL A 82 -3.37 -5.17 -12.82
C VAL A 82 -4.08 -5.05 -11.47
N ASN A 83 -3.38 -4.58 -10.48
CA ASN A 83 -3.90 -4.47 -9.11
C ASN A 83 -3.35 -3.23 -8.43
N SER A 84 -4.16 -2.65 -7.58
CA SER A 84 -3.75 -1.62 -6.62
C SER A 84 -4.40 -1.91 -5.27
N GLY A 85 -3.85 -1.37 -4.21
CA GLY A 85 -4.42 -1.58 -2.88
C GLY A 85 -3.66 -0.84 -1.80
N MET A 86 -4.31 -0.73 -0.66
CA MET A 86 -3.67 -0.29 0.57
C MET A 86 -2.76 -1.40 1.10
N THR A 87 -1.61 -1.03 1.66
CA THR A 87 -0.70 -1.93 2.37
C THR A 87 -0.52 -1.46 3.80
N GLU A 88 -0.32 -2.42 4.69
CA GLU A 88 0.06 -2.16 6.07
C GLU A 88 1.12 -3.18 6.48
N LEU A 89 2.28 -2.71 6.88
CA LEU A 89 3.39 -3.52 7.34
C LEU A 89 3.96 -2.92 8.63
N GLU A 90 3.90 -3.68 9.73
CA GLU A 90 4.39 -3.22 11.04
C GLU A 90 3.88 -1.82 11.38
N LYS A 91 2.57 -1.62 11.25
CA LYS A 91 1.88 -0.33 11.49
C LYS A 91 2.32 0.80 10.54
N THR A 92 3.07 0.53 9.49
CA THR A 92 3.35 1.50 8.44
C THR A 92 2.36 1.33 7.30
N LEU A 93 1.61 2.37 7.01
CA LEU A 93 0.62 2.40 5.95
C LEU A 93 1.27 2.74 4.61
N GLY A 94 0.74 2.16 3.55
CA GLY A 94 1.18 2.42 2.19
C GLY A 94 0.11 2.16 1.14
N MET A 95 0.44 2.46 -0.09
CA MET A 95 -0.34 2.11 -1.28
C MET A 95 0.54 1.41 -2.29
N ILE A 96 0.05 0.31 -2.83
CA ILE A 96 0.75 -0.48 -3.84
C ILE A 96 0.01 -0.44 -5.17
N PHE A 97 0.78 -0.40 -6.25
CA PHE A 97 0.32 -0.47 -7.64
C PHE A 97 1.13 -1.52 -8.36
N MET A 98 0.48 -2.47 -9.00
CA MET A 98 1.16 -3.57 -9.66
C MET A 98 0.58 -3.83 -11.04
N VAL A 99 1.46 -3.95 -12.02
CA VAL A 99 1.10 -4.37 -13.39
C VAL A 99 2.10 -5.42 -13.87
N GLN A 100 1.59 -6.56 -14.37
CA GLN A 100 2.40 -7.60 -15.00
C GLN A 100 1.97 -7.81 -16.45
N SER A 101 2.91 -7.92 -17.34
CA SER A 101 2.68 -8.08 -18.78
C SER A 101 3.60 -9.11 -19.41
N GLY A 102 3.08 -9.86 -20.37
CA GLY A 102 3.88 -10.65 -21.32
C GLY A 102 4.30 -9.87 -22.56
N LYS A 103 3.77 -8.65 -22.76
CA LYS A 103 3.96 -7.84 -23.97
C LYS A 103 4.82 -6.60 -23.73
N TYR A 104 4.62 -5.93 -22.61
CA TYR A 104 5.28 -4.67 -22.28
C TYR A 104 6.44 -4.89 -21.32
N ASP A 105 7.52 -4.13 -21.49
CA ASP A 105 8.65 -4.13 -20.54
C ASP A 105 8.32 -3.41 -19.23
N ALA A 106 9.11 -3.65 -18.19
CA ALA A 106 8.87 -3.12 -16.86
C ALA A 106 8.96 -1.57 -16.78
N VAL A 107 9.74 -0.94 -17.66
CA VAL A 107 9.86 0.52 -17.72
C VAL A 107 8.56 1.13 -18.21
N THR A 108 8.01 0.59 -19.30
CA THR A 108 6.72 1.01 -19.85
C THR A 108 5.60 0.82 -18.83
N LEU A 109 5.56 -0.34 -18.13
CA LEU A 109 4.54 -0.59 -17.13
C LEU A 109 4.61 0.41 -15.97
N GLU A 110 5.80 0.68 -15.45
CA GLU A 110 6.00 1.67 -14.39
C GLU A 110 5.60 3.08 -14.87
N GLN A 111 5.96 3.46 -16.08
CA GLN A 111 5.57 4.75 -16.66
C GLN A 111 4.06 4.90 -16.72
N ARG A 112 3.32 3.86 -17.13
CA ARG A 112 1.85 3.89 -17.16
C ARG A 112 1.23 4.05 -15.77
N ILE A 113 1.80 3.42 -14.74
CA ILE A 113 1.38 3.66 -13.35
C ILE A 113 1.61 5.13 -12.97
N GLN A 114 2.77 5.68 -13.30
CA GLN A 114 3.10 7.08 -13.01
C GLN A 114 2.20 8.09 -13.75
N GLU A 115 1.83 7.78 -14.99
CA GLU A 115 0.93 8.62 -15.82
C GLU A 115 -0.52 8.60 -15.29
N PHE A 116 -0.96 7.49 -14.70
CA PHE A 116 -2.29 7.36 -14.11
C PHE A 116 -2.48 8.23 -12.85
N LEU A 117 -1.47 8.30 -12.00
CA LEU A 117 -1.58 8.91 -10.67
C LEU A 117 -2.04 10.39 -10.70
N PRO A 118 -1.51 11.30 -11.52
CA PRO A 118 -1.95 12.70 -11.52
C PRO A 118 -3.44 12.86 -11.86
N GLY A 119 -3.94 12.12 -12.85
CA GLY A 119 -5.34 12.15 -13.23
C GLY A 119 -6.25 11.68 -12.09
N PHE A 120 -5.88 10.59 -11.43
CA PHE A 120 -6.59 10.07 -10.27
C PHE A 120 -6.60 11.07 -9.09
N LEU A 121 -5.45 11.67 -8.78
CA LEU A 121 -5.36 12.65 -7.68
C LEU A 121 -6.21 13.90 -7.95
N ASN A 122 -6.31 14.35 -9.20
CA ASN A 122 -7.19 15.45 -9.58
C ASN A 122 -8.68 15.07 -9.41
N THR A 123 -9.06 13.87 -9.84
CA THR A 123 -10.44 13.35 -9.64
C THR A 123 -10.81 13.34 -8.16
N LEU A 124 -9.92 12.88 -7.30
CA LEU A 124 -10.15 12.88 -5.85
C LEU A 124 -10.23 14.28 -5.25
N ALA A 125 -9.39 15.21 -5.71
CA ALA A 125 -9.39 16.58 -5.20
C ALA A 125 -10.71 17.32 -5.54
N GLU A 126 -11.35 16.94 -6.65
CA GLU A 126 -12.63 17.50 -7.15
C GLU A 126 -13.85 16.65 -6.75
N MET A 127 -13.64 15.56 -6.00
CA MET A 127 -14.71 14.64 -5.60
C MET A 127 -15.84 15.37 -4.88
N PRO A 128 -17.12 15.19 -5.30
CA PRO A 128 -18.26 15.74 -4.59
C PRO A 128 -18.53 14.99 -3.27
N GLU A 129 -19.16 15.68 -2.31
CA GLU A 129 -19.49 15.12 -0.99
C GLU A 129 -20.36 13.86 -1.09
N GLU A 130 -21.32 13.83 -2.03
CA GLU A 130 -22.20 12.68 -2.25
C GLU A 130 -21.44 11.41 -2.66
N GLU A 131 -20.41 11.58 -3.47
CA GLU A 131 -19.53 10.44 -3.86
C GLU A 131 -18.70 9.96 -2.66
N LEU A 132 -18.20 10.87 -1.84
CA LEU A 132 -17.51 10.52 -0.60
C LEU A 132 -18.40 9.70 0.32
N GLU A 133 -19.67 10.12 0.54
CA GLU A 133 -20.60 9.38 1.39
C GLU A 133 -20.85 7.96 0.84
N THR A 134 -20.99 7.79 -0.46
CA THR A 134 -21.12 6.46 -1.10
C THR A 134 -19.89 5.58 -0.82
N LEU A 135 -18.71 6.13 -0.90
CA LEU A 135 -17.46 5.41 -0.60
C LEU A 135 -17.35 5.04 0.89
N LYS A 136 -17.74 5.95 1.78
CA LYS A 136 -17.80 5.69 3.23
C LYS A 136 -18.76 4.54 3.55
N GLU A 137 -19.97 4.57 2.98
CA GLU A 137 -20.94 3.48 3.14
C GLU A 137 -20.39 2.14 2.66
N SER A 138 -19.68 2.12 1.54
CA SER A 138 -19.03 0.91 1.03
C SER A 138 -18.01 0.34 2.02
N VAL A 139 -17.16 1.20 2.62
CA VAL A 139 -16.19 0.79 3.64
C VAL A 139 -16.89 0.26 4.89
N ILE A 140 -17.89 0.97 5.39
CA ILE A 140 -18.67 0.57 6.58
C ILE A 140 -19.34 -0.80 6.34
N ASN A 141 -20.02 -0.96 5.21
CA ASN A 141 -20.67 -2.22 4.87
C ASN A 141 -19.68 -3.38 4.80
N SER A 142 -18.49 -3.17 4.22
CA SER A 142 -17.43 -4.17 4.20
C SER A 142 -17.00 -4.59 5.62
N LYS A 143 -16.87 -3.63 6.53
CA LYS A 143 -16.50 -3.89 7.94
C LYS A 143 -17.59 -4.57 8.76
N LEU A 144 -18.84 -4.31 8.44
CA LEU A 144 -20.00 -4.93 9.09
C LEU A 144 -20.27 -6.35 8.59
N GLN A 145 -19.63 -6.77 7.49
CA GLN A 145 -19.80 -8.11 6.97
C GLN A 145 -19.37 -9.18 7.99
N LYS A 146 -20.28 -10.10 8.28
CA LYS A 146 -19.97 -11.24 9.15
C LYS A 146 -19.08 -12.24 8.41
N SER A 147 -18.17 -12.83 9.15
CA SER A 147 -17.36 -13.94 8.61
C SER A 147 -18.23 -15.09 8.13
N THR A 148 -17.97 -15.58 6.94
CA THR A 148 -18.75 -16.65 6.30
C THR A 148 -18.34 -18.06 6.71
N SER A 149 -17.25 -18.20 7.47
CA SER A 149 -16.74 -19.48 7.97
C SER A 149 -16.02 -19.32 9.30
N LEU A 150 -15.92 -20.43 10.04
CA LEU A 150 -15.15 -20.48 11.29
C LEU A 150 -13.67 -20.08 11.06
N SER A 151 -13.08 -20.52 9.95
CA SER A 151 -11.70 -20.18 9.61
C SER A 151 -11.52 -18.68 9.36
N ALA A 152 -12.46 -18.04 8.67
CA ALA A 152 -12.43 -16.59 8.44
C ALA A 152 -12.56 -15.83 9.76
N GLU A 153 -13.46 -16.27 10.65
CA GLU A 153 -13.62 -15.63 11.97
C GLU A 153 -12.39 -15.83 12.86
N ALA A 154 -11.83 -17.03 12.87
CA ALA A 154 -10.59 -17.30 13.60
C ALA A 154 -9.43 -16.45 13.07
N GLY A 155 -9.31 -16.29 11.74
CA GLY A 155 -8.33 -15.41 11.12
C GLY A 155 -8.52 -13.94 11.49
N ARG A 156 -9.75 -13.45 11.51
CA ARG A 156 -10.08 -12.09 11.96
C ARG A 156 -9.68 -11.84 13.40
N LEU A 157 -10.05 -12.76 14.30
CA LEU A 157 -9.72 -12.66 15.73
C LEU A 157 -8.21 -12.77 15.97
N TYR A 158 -7.54 -13.65 15.23
CA TYR A 158 -6.08 -13.77 15.28
C TYR A 158 -5.40 -12.46 14.89
N ASN A 159 -5.84 -11.86 13.77
CA ASN A 159 -5.31 -10.58 13.31
C ASN A 159 -5.48 -9.49 14.38
N ILE A 160 -6.68 -9.35 14.98
CA ILE A 160 -6.90 -8.38 16.06
C ILE A 160 -6.00 -8.67 17.27
N ALA A 161 -5.87 -9.93 17.65
CA ALA A 161 -5.09 -10.30 18.83
C ALA A 161 -3.59 -10.04 18.68
N PHE A 162 -3.02 -10.27 17.49
CA PHE A 162 -1.57 -10.23 17.26
C PHE A 162 -1.09 -9.00 16.51
N GLU A 163 -1.88 -8.47 15.58
CA GLU A 163 -1.48 -7.29 14.78
C GLU A 163 -1.99 -5.97 15.38
N HIS A 164 -3.11 -6.03 16.13
CA HIS A 164 -3.73 -4.87 16.76
C HIS A 164 -3.73 -4.93 18.30
N ASP A 165 -2.71 -5.56 18.90
CA ASP A 165 -2.46 -5.59 20.34
C ASP A 165 -3.70 -6.03 21.17
N ALA A 166 -4.51 -6.96 20.64
CA ALA A 166 -5.76 -7.46 21.22
C ALA A 166 -6.85 -6.37 21.45
N HIS A 167 -6.83 -5.32 20.63
CA HIS A 167 -7.82 -4.25 20.67
C HIS A 167 -9.11 -4.68 19.94
N PHE A 168 -10.01 -5.37 20.63
CA PHE A 168 -11.21 -5.97 20.03
C PHE A 168 -12.26 -4.95 19.58
N ASP A 169 -12.21 -3.72 20.06
CA ASP A 169 -13.09 -2.62 19.61
C ASP A 169 -12.58 -1.92 18.36
N TYR A 170 -11.41 -2.33 17.86
CA TYR A 170 -10.72 -1.76 16.69
C TYR A 170 -11.64 -1.53 15.49
N ASN A 171 -12.47 -2.53 15.14
CA ASN A 171 -13.38 -2.42 14.00
C ASN A 171 -14.49 -1.37 14.19
N SER A 172 -15.00 -1.24 15.41
CA SER A 172 -16.02 -0.26 15.76
C SER A 172 -15.46 1.16 15.73
N GLU A 173 -14.25 1.34 16.24
CA GLU A 173 -13.55 2.64 16.20
C GLU A 173 -13.22 3.08 14.77
N GLU A 174 -12.86 2.12 13.90
CA GLU A 174 -12.66 2.42 12.49
C GLU A 174 -13.96 2.86 11.80
N ILE A 175 -15.09 2.21 12.09
CA ILE A 175 -16.40 2.62 11.56
C ILE A 175 -16.70 4.05 11.99
N GLU A 176 -16.55 4.37 13.28
CA GLU A 176 -16.76 5.74 13.77
C GLU A 176 -15.81 6.76 13.11
N ALA A 177 -14.56 6.36 12.84
CA ALA A 177 -13.61 7.22 12.16
C ALA A 177 -13.99 7.45 10.68
N VAL A 178 -14.53 6.42 9.98
CA VAL A 178 -15.06 6.56 8.62
C VAL A 178 -16.26 7.52 8.61
N GLU A 179 -17.20 7.37 9.55
CA GLU A 179 -18.37 8.26 9.65
C GLU A 179 -17.97 9.74 9.77
N LYS A 180 -16.92 10.02 10.53
CA LYS A 180 -16.40 11.38 10.79
C LYS A 180 -15.46 11.88 9.68
N LEU A 181 -15.13 11.07 8.68
CA LEU A 181 -14.22 11.44 7.60
C LEU A 181 -14.84 12.53 6.71
N THR A 182 -14.02 13.52 6.38
CA THR A 182 -14.40 14.64 5.52
C THR A 182 -13.59 14.65 4.23
N ILE A 183 -14.10 15.33 3.21
CA ILE A 183 -13.37 15.52 1.95
C ILE A 183 -12.03 16.25 2.16
N GLU A 184 -11.96 17.15 3.16
CA GLU A 184 -10.73 17.86 3.49
C GLU A 184 -9.67 16.93 4.09
N ASP A 185 -10.06 15.86 4.76
CA ASP A 185 -9.13 14.84 5.25
C ASP A 185 -8.49 14.09 4.08
N LEU A 186 -9.27 13.72 3.05
CA LEU A 186 -8.72 13.12 1.82
C LEU A 186 -7.79 14.09 1.08
N ARG A 187 -8.19 15.36 0.95
CA ARG A 187 -7.34 16.38 0.34
C ARG A 187 -6.03 16.58 1.11
N ARG A 188 -6.08 16.52 2.43
CA ARG A 188 -4.89 16.60 3.30
C ARG A 188 -3.97 15.40 3.09
N LEU A 189 -4.53 14.19 3.00
CA LEU A 189 -3.77 12.97 2.69
C LEU A 189 -3.05 13.12 1.34
N ILE A 190 -3.75 13.56 0.29
CA ILE A 190 -3.16 13.80 -1.02
C ILE A 190 -1.98 14.77 -0.92
N ARG A 191 -2.20 15.93 -0.31
CA ARG A 191 -1.16 16.99 -0.20
C ARG A 191 0.06 16.55 0.61
N ASN A 192 -0.15 15.74 1.65
CA ASN A 192 0.94 15.36 2.55
C ASN A 192 1.76 14.18 2.02
N TYR A 193 1.16 13.26 1.26
CA TYR A 193 1.79 11.98 0.96
C TYR A 193 1.81 11.59 -0.51
N LEU A 194 0.87 12.07 -1.34
CA LEU A 194 0.70 11.54 -2.69
C LEU A 194 1.20 12.46 -3.80
N ILE A 195 1.39 13.74 -3.54
CA ILE A 195 2.01 14.65 -4.54
C ILE A 195 3.49 14.30 -4.75
N PRO A 196 4.05 14.50 -5.95
CA PRO A 196 5.42 14.08 -6.29
C PRO A 196 6.48 14.57 -5.31
N GLU A 197 6.35 15.81 -4.80
CA GLU A 197 7.33 16.46 -3.90
C GLU A 197 7.35 15.87 -2.49
N ARG A 198 6.30 15.16 -2.11
CA ARG A 198 6.12 14.54 -0.78
C ARG A 198 6.14 13.02 -0.81
N ARG A 199 5.86 12.46 -1.97
CA ARG A 199 5.70 11.02 -2.16
C ARG A 199 7.00 10.26 -1.86
N ARG A 200 6.90 9.26 -1.00
CA ARG A 200 7.98 8.34 -0.64
C ARG A 200 7.79 7.06 -1.45
N THR A 201 8.62 6.83 -2.44
CA THR A 201 8.35 5.80 -3.45
C THR A 201 9.41 4.72 -3.44
N LEU A 202 8.96 3.45 -3.38
CA LEU A 202 9.74 2.28 -3.71
C LEU A 202 9.21 1.71 -5.02
N SER A 203 10.08 1.63 -6.02
CA SER A 203 9.77 1.00 -7.30
C SER A 203 10.51 -0.33 -7.42
N MET A 204 9.81 -1.38 -7.83
CA MET A 204 10.39 -2.68 -8.11
C MET A 204 10.07 -3.08 -9.55
N ARG A 205 11.11 -3.31 -10.35
CA ARG A 205 11.00 -3.76 -11.73
C ARG A 205 11.50 -5.18 -11.87
N MET A 206 10.63 -6.09 -12.24
CA MET A 206 10.96 -7.46 -12.63
C MET A 206 11.00 -7.52 -14.15
N VAL A 207 12.22 -7.67 -14.68
CA VAL A 207 12.47 -7.53 -16.13
C VAL A 207 12.54 -8.90 -16.76
N GLY A 208 11.60 -9.22 -17.64
CA GLY A 208 11.55 -10.48 -18.39
C GLY A 208 12.80 -10.70 -19.26
N GLN A 209 13.03 -11.95 -19.68
CA GLN A 209 14.25 -12.36 -20.42
C GLN A 209 14.49 -11.54 -21.69
N GLU A 210 13.42 -11.22 -22.42
CA GLU A 210 13.46 -10.58 -23.73
C GLU A 210 13.49 -9.03 -23.62
N HIS A 211 13.32 -8.47 -22.42
CA HIS A 211 13.24 -7.03 -22.19
C HIS A 211 14.54 -6.47 -21.59
N GLN A 212 14.79 -5.19 -21.85
CA GLN A 212 15.92 -4.47 -21.26
C GLN A 212 15.55 -3.81 -19.93
N THR A 213 16.54 -3.55 -19.08
CA THR A 213 16.33 -2.95 -17.76
C THR A 213 15.95 -1.46 -17.81
N GLY A 214 16.43 -0.74 -18.80
CA GLY A 214 16.18 0.68 -19.00
C GLY A 214 16.68 1.61 -17.88
N PRO A 215 16.42 2.92 -18.00
CA PRO A 215 16.73 3.89 -16.96
C PRO A 215 15.84 3.70 -15.74
N VAL A 216 16.32 4.01 -14.54
CA VAL A 216 15.56 3.92 -13.29
C VAL A 216 15.01 5.27 -12.86
N LEU A 217 13.92 5.25 -12.10
CA LEU A 217 13.41 6.43 -11.41
C LEU A 217 14.19 6.61 -10.09
N GLY A 218 14.62 7.84 -9.84
CA GLY A 218 15.35 8.17 -8.61
C GLY A 218 16.66 7.39 -8.44
N SER A 219 16.91 6.88 -7.24
CA SER A 219 18.15 6.16 -6.90
C SER A 219 18.00 4.67 -7.08
N ARG A 220 18.98 4.04 -7.74
CA ARG A 220 18.99 2.58 -7.93
C ARG A 220 19.40 1.87 -6.64
N ILE A 221 18.64 0.87 -6.24
CA ILE A 221 19.03 -0.09 -5.20
C ILE A 221 19.92 -1.16 -5.86
N THR A 222 21.20 -1.18 -5.53
CA THR A 222 22.15 -2.15 -6.05
C THR A 222 22.26 -3.40 -5.19
N SER A 223 21.99 -3.24 -3.88
CA SER A 223 21.99 -4.32 -2.89
C SER A 223 20.94 -4.01 -1.83
N VAL A 224 20.03 -4.93 -1.59
CA VAL A 224 19.01 -4.79 -0.53
C VAL A 224 19.65 -4.70 0.85
N ALA A 225 20.74 -5.45 1.09
CA ALA A 225 21.47 -5.43 2.35
C ALA A 225 22.12 -4.06 2.62
N ASP A 226 22.75 -3.47 1.61
CA ASP A 226 23.37 -2.14 1.73
C ASP A 226 22.31 -1.04 1.83
N PHE A 227 21.22 -1.17 1.10
CA PHE A 227 20.09 -0.25 1.23
C PHE A 227 19.54 -0.24 2.65
N LYS A 228 19.27 -1.41 3.24
CA LYS A 228 18.82 -1.55 4.64
C LYS A 228 19.82 -0.97 5.63
N LYS A 229 21.12 -1.15 5.39
CA LYS A 229 22.18 -0.63 6.28
C LYS A 229 22.28 0.90 6.24
N ASN A 230 22.10 1.49 5.06
CA ASN A 230 22.25 2.94 4.84
C ASN A 230 20.97 3.73 5.15
N HIS A 231 19.83 3.02 5.32
CA HIS A 231 18.56 3.61 5.73
C HIS A 231 18.12 2.93 7.03
N PRO A 232 18.73 3.30 8.16
CA PRO A 232 18.36 2.73 9.45
C PRO A 232 16.90 3.06 9.77
N CYS A 233 16.23 2.12 10.39
CA CYS A 233 14.90 2.36 10.94
C CYS A 233 15.01 3.43 12.02
N PRO A 234 14.20 4.52 11.99
CA PRO A 234 14.17 5.48 13.08
C PRO A 234 13.86 4.75 14.41
N GLY A 235 14.41 5.24 15.52
CA GLY A 235 14.26 4.60 16.83
C GLY A 235 12.80 4.44 17.33
N SER A 236 11.84 5.05 16.66
CA SER A 236 10.39 4.85 16.82
C SER A 236 9.84 3.54 16.23
N CYS A 237 10.67 2.75 15.54
CA CYS A 237 10.33 1.40 15.10
C CYS A 237 10.43 0.36 16.23
N LEU A 238 10.71 0.79 17.44
CA LEU A 238 10.56 0.02 18.66
C LEU A 238 9.38 0.61 19.43
N PRO A 239 8.44 -0.22 19.87
CA PRO A 239 7.40 0.23 20.76
C PRO A 239 7.98 0.72 22.07
#